data_527d7e7a96cb9b27a44f51b9b3248654
#
_entry.id   527d7e7a96cb9b27a44f51b9b3248654
#
_cell.length_a   1.000
_cell.length_b   1.000
_cell.length_c   1.000
_cell.angle_alpha   90.00
_cell.angle_beta   90.00
_cell.angle_gamma   90.00
#
_symmetry.space_group_name_H-M   'P 1'
#
loop_
_entity.id
_entity.type
_entity.pdbx_description
1 polymer ?
#
loop_
_entity_poly.entity_id
_entity_poly.type
_entity_poly.pdbx_seq_one_letter_code
_entity_poly.pdbx_strand_id
1 'polypeptide(L)'
;MASKTFARTLRTASKQKLSTPSVPKRSFVSAGATRPVVAASQRTSFAAPAQQQTRGVKTIDFAGTKEEVYERADWPREKLLDYFKNDTLALIGYGSQGHGQGLNLRDNGLNVIIGVRKNGASWKEAEQDGWIPGKNLFEVDEAISRGSIIMNLLSDAAQSETWPAIKPQLTKGKTLYFSHGFSPVFKDLTKVDVPKDIDVILVAPKGSGRTVRSLFREGRGINSSIAVFQDVTGKAKEKAIAMGVAVGSGYLYETTFEKEVYSDLYGERGCLMGGIHGMFLAQYEVLRERGHSPSEAFNETVEEATQSLYPLIGANGMDWMYSACSTTARRGAIDWQGKFKDALKPVFNDLYDSVKNGTETKRSLEYNSQKDYRQKFEKEMEDIRGMEIWRAGKAVRSLRPENN
;
A
#
# COMPACT_ATOMS: atom_id res chain seq x y z
N MET A 1 38.93 -3.54 56.21
CA MET A 1 39.08 -4.75 57.04
C MET A 1 38.19 -5.83 56.48
N ALA A 2 38.84 -6.99 56.21
CA ALA A 2 38.35 -8.36 55.98
C ALA A 2 37.37 -8.59 54.79
N SER A 3 37.83 -8.90 53.64
CA SER A 3 38.11 -10.17 52.96
C SER A 3 37.49 -11.44 53.61
N LYS A 4 36.68 -12.18 52.86
CA LYS A 4 36.75 -13.65 52.83
C LYS A 4 36.09 -14.23 51.58
N THR A 5 36.93 -14.73 50.74
CA THR A 5 36.82 -15.71 49.67
C THR A 5 36.17 -17.01 50.15
N PHE A 6 35.27 -17.64 49.35
CA PHE A 6 35.08 -19.08 49.38
C PHE A 6 35.02 -19.67 47.99
N ALA A 7 35.89 -20.61 47.79
CA ALA A 7 36.10 -21.30 46.50
C ALA A 7 35.37 -22.65 46.46
N ARG A 8 34.89 -22.98 45.25
CA ARG A 8 34.99 -24.28 44.56
C ARG A 8 34.51 -25.57 45.22
N THR A 9 33.50 -26.19 44.65
CA THR A 9 33.50 -27.65 44.49
C THR A 9 32.80 -28.05 43.18
N LEU A 10 33.60 -28.60 42.25
CA LEU A 10 33.17 -29.35 41.08
C LEU A 10 32.63 -30.71 41.52
N ARG A 11 31.45 -31.10 41.04
CA ARG A 11 31.06 -32.52 40.98
C ARG A 11 30.55 -32.85 39.60
N THR A 12 31.31 -33.68 38.93
CA THR A 12 31.00 -34.49 37.77
C THR A 12 29.81 -35.40 38.04
N ALA A 13 28.78 -35.35 37.19
CA ALA A 13 27.77 -36.40 37.12
C ALA A 13 27.59 -36.84 35.66
N SER A 14 27.70 -38.16 35.53
CA SER A 14 27.77 -38.97 34.32
C SER A 14 26.57 -38.88 33.41
N LYS A 15 26.84 -39.04 32.10
CA LYS A 15 25.87 -39.25 31.03
C LYS A 15 25.12 -40.57 31.24
N GLN A 16 23.83 -40.50 31.49
CA GLN A 16 22.92 -41.63 31.30
C GLN A 16 22.14 -41.41 30.00
N LYS A 17 22.31 -42.33 29.04
CA LYS A 17 21.49 -42.44 27.83
C LYS A 17 20.10 -42.94 28.23
N LEU A 18 19.07 -42.16 27.96
CA LEU A 18 17.68 -42.62 28.01
C LEU A 18 17.33 -43.26 26.69
N SER A 19 16.97 -44.53 26.74
CA SER A 19 16.44 -45.35 25.65
C SER A 19 15.00 -44.97 25.37
N THR A 20 14.66 -44.77 24.08
CA THR A 20 13.31 -44.59 23.59
C THR A 20 12.49 -45.88 23.66
N PRO A 21 11.23 -45.85 24.09
CA PRO A 21 10.38 -47.04 24.03
C PRO A 21 9.83 -47.23 22.60
N SER A 22 9.94 -48.46 22.08
CA SER A 22 9.38 -48.92 20.83
C SER A 22 7.86 -49.08 20.94
N VAL A 23 7.15 -48.53 19.93
CA VAL A 23 5.69 -48.72 19.74
C VAL A 23 5.44 -50.05 19.01
N PRO A 24 4.55 -50.92 19.50
CA PRO A 24 4.25 -52.21 18.83
C PRO A 24 3.40 -52.00 17.60
N LYS A 25 3.82 -52.59 16.48
CA LYS A 25 3.03 -52.72 15.24
C LYS A 25 1.84 -53.62 15.48
N ARG A 26 0.61 -53.09 15.36
CA ARG A 26 -0.62 -53.87 15.24
C ARG A 26 -0.83 -54.23 13.77
N SER A 27 -0.79 -55.52 13.47
CA SER A 27 -1.23 -56.10 12.22
C SER A 27 -2.77 -56.05 12.12
N PHE A 28 -3.31 -55.43 11.09
CA PHE A 28 -4.72 -55.50 10.77
C PHE A 28 -4.97 -56.66 9.81
N VAL A 29 -5.81 -57.60 10.29
CA VAL A 29 -6.39 -58.69 9.51
C VAL A 29 -7.51 -58.09 8.67
N SER A 30 -7.47 -58.32 7.35
CA SER A 30 -8.50 -57.91 6.42
C SER A 30 -9.73 -58.83 6.55
N ALA A 31 -10.86 -58.28 6.95
CA ALA A 31 -12.18 -58.84 6.76
C ALA A 31 -12.85 -58.18 5.55
N GLY A 32 -13.12 -58.97 4.52
CA GLY A 32 -13.82 -58.52 3.32
C GLY A 32 -15.24 -58.10 3.64
N ALA A 33 -15.57 -56.86 3.30
CA ALA A 33 -16.97 -56.40 3.24
C ALA A 33 -17.23 -55.86 1.83
N THR A 34 -18.17 -56.49 1.17
CA THR A 34 -18.76 -56.14 -0.13
C THR A 34 -19.33 -54.69 -0.07
N ARG A 35 -18.79 -53.82 -0.91
CA ARG A 35 -19.32 -52.48 -1.13
C ARG A 35 -20.57 -52.53 -2.03
N PRO A 36 -21.65 -51.81 -1.68
CA PRO A 36 -22.71 -51.53 -2.65
C PRO A 36 -22.19 -50.49 -3.67
N VAL A 37 -22.41 -50.77 -4.92
CA VAL A 37 -22.17 -49.87 -6.07
C VAL A 37 -23.17 -48.73 -5.95
N VAL A 38 -22.75 -47.55 -5.53
CA VAL A 38 -23.52 -46.32 -5.63
C VAL A 38 -23.29 -45.75 -7.04
N ALA A 39 -24.38 -45.66 -7.80
CA ALA A 39 -24.41 -45.09 -9.13
C ALA A 39 -23.75 -43.70 -9.16
N ALA A 40 -22.82 -43.49 -10.05
CA ALA A 40 -22.19 -42.21 -10.32
C ALA A 40 -23.28 -41.25 -10.82
N SER A 41 -23.65 -40.25 -9.97
CA SER A 41 -24.41 -39.12 -10.44
C SER A 41 -23.50 -38.30 -11.39
N GLN A 42 -23.91 -38.24 -12.65
CA GLN A 42 -23.30 -37.35 -13.64
C GLN A 42 -23.36 -35.91 -13.11
N ARG A 43 -22.21 -35.39 -12.68
CA ARG A 43 -22.02 -33.94 -12.51
C ARG A 43 -22.07 -33.33 -13.91
N THR A 44 -23.19 -32.77 -14.27
CA THR A 44 -23.27 -31.82 -15.36
C THR A 44 -22.43 -30.62 -14.98
N SER A 45 -21.22 -30.56 -15.50
CA SER A 45 -20.43 -29.35 -15.48
C SER A 45 -21.15 -28.34 -16.39
N PHE A 46 -21.81 -27.37 -15.79
CA PHE A 46 -22.17 -26.15 -16.50
C PHE A 46 -20.86 -25.47 -16.87
N ALA A 47 -20.39 -25.68 -18.08
CA ALA A 47 -19.36 -24.85 -18.66
C ALA A 47 -19.95 -23.44 -18.76
N ALA A 48 -19.40 -22.52 -17.98
CA ALA A 48 -19.68 -21.09 -18.17
C ALA A 48 -19.37 -20.74 -19.64
N PRO A 49 -20.20 -19.96 -20.31
CA PRO A 49 -19.92 -19.56 -21.69
C PRO A 49 -18.53 -18.92 -21.75
N ALA A 50 -17.69 -19.44 -22.62
CA ALA A 50 -16.39 -18.87 -22.89
C ALA A 50 -16.59 -17.42 -23.37
N GLN A 51 -16.31 -16.46 -22.49
CA GLN A 51 -16.27 -15.05 -22.87
C GLN A 51 -15.15 -14.92 -23.91
N GLN A 52 -15.52 -14.46 -25.08
CA GLN A 52 -14.59 -14.07 -26.13
C GLN A 52 -13.72 -12.95 -25.56
N GLN A 53 -12.51 -13.28 -25.13
CA GLN A 53 -11.53 -12.31 -24.65
C GLN A 53 -11.11 -11.42 -25.79
N THR A 54 -11.64 -10.21 -25.86
CA THR A 54 -10.99 -9.12 -26.59
C THR A 54 -9.66 -8.86 -25.87
N ARG A 55 -8.54 -9.05 -26.58
CA ARG A 55 -7.20 -8.81 -26.01
C ARG A 55 -7.15 -7.39 -25.44
N GLY A 56 -6.94 -7.26 -24.11
CA GLY A 56 -6.56 -6.03 -23.45
C GLY A 56 -7.55 -5.41 -22.47
N VAL A 57 -8.83 -5.82 -22.46
CA VAL A 57 -9.85 -5.29 -21.52
C VAL A 57 -10.71 -6.45 -21.03
N LYS A 58 -10.85 -6.58 -19.73
CA LYS A 58 -11.80 -7.52 -19.10
C LYS A 58 -12.92 -6.75 -18.45
N THR A 59 -14.15 -7.21 -18.66
CA THR A 59 -15.29 -6.73 -17.91
C THR A 59 -15.57 -7.69 -16.76
N ILE A 60 -15.46 -7.21 -15.54
CA ILE A 60 -15.71 -7.97 -14.30
C ILE A 60 -16.97 -7.45 -13.65
N ASP A 61 -17.78 -8.37 -13.11
CA ASP A 61 -18.93 -8.02 -12.30
C ASP A 61 -18.49 -7.83 -10.83
N PHE A 62 -18.56 -6.60 -10.35
CA PHE A 62 -18.31 -6.25 -8.96
C PHE A 62 -19.66 -6.04 -8.25
N ALA A 63 -20.21 -7.10 -7.70
CA ALA A 63 -21.47 -7.07 -6.95
C ALA A 63 -22.67 -6.47 -7.73
N GLY A 64 -22.82 -6.85 -8.99
CA GLY A 64 -23.89 -6.38 -9.88
C GLY A 64 -23.52 -5.17 -10.75
N THR A 65 -22.35 -4.58 -10.54
CA THR A 65 -21.81 -3.49 -11.39
C THR A 65 -20.69 -4.04 -12.27
N LYS A 66 -20.85 -3.88 -13.59
CA LYS A 66 -19.82 -4.29 -14.56
C LYS A 66 -18.80 -3.17 -14.73
N GLU A 67 -17.54 -3.49 -14.48
CA GLU A 67 -16.43 -2.54 -14.62
C GLU A 67 -15.33 -3.11 -15.53
N GLU A 68 -14.65 -2.23 -16.24
CA GLU A 68 -13.48 -2.58 -17.05
C GLU A 68 -12.24 -2.63 -16.18
N VAL A 69 -11.46 -3.69 -16.34
CA VAL A 69 -10.16 -3.86 -15.68
C VAL A 69 -9.09 -4.22 -16.71
N TYR A 70 -7.86 -3.81 -16.42
CA TYR A 70 -6.71 -4.04 -17.28
C TYR A 70 -5.66 -4.82 -16.50
N GLU A 71 -5.06 -5.83 -17.14
CA GLU A 71 -4.14 -6.74 -16.47
C GLU A 71 -2.73 -6.65 -17.06
N ARG A 72 -1.75 -6.98 -16.22
CA ARG A 72 -0.35 -7.05 -16.60
C ARG A 72 -0.09 -8.01 -17.75
N ALA A 73 -0.85 -9.11 -17.84
CA ALA A 73 -0.72 -10.11 -18.90
C ALA A 73 -0.95 -9.54 -20.31
N ASP A 74 -1.73 -8.47 -20.44
CA ASP A 74 -2.00 -7.81 -21.74
C ASP A 74 -0.85 -6.91 -22.20
N TRP A 75 0.13 -6.66 -21.32
CA TRP A 75 1.31 -5.84 -21.56
C TRP A 75 2.60 -6.58 -21.17
N PRO A 76 2.99 -7.63 -21.92
CA PRO A 76 4.26 -8.31 -21.69
C PRO A 76 5.43 -7.31 -21.84
N ARG A 77 6.56 -7.64 -21.24
CA ARG A 77 7.72 -6.75 -21.15
C ARG A 77 8.16 -6.21 -22.50
N GLU A 78 8.16 -7.05 -23.53
CA GLU A 78 8.53 -6.67 -24.92
C GLU A 78 7.60 -5.60 -25.47
N LYS A 79 6.28 -5.72 -25.20
CA LYS A 79 5.29 -4.72 -25.61
C LYS A 79 5.50 -3.39 -24.87
N LEU A 80 5.81 -3.41 -23.57
CA LEU A 80 6.14 -2.22 -22.81
C LEU A 80 7.40 -1.52 -23.36
N LEU A 81 8.45 -2.29 -23.63
CA LEU A 81 9.69 -1.76 -24.19
C LEU A 81 9.49 -1.15 -25.58
N ASP A 82 8.70 -1.78 -26.44
CA ASP A 82 8.39 -1.23 -27.77
C ASP A 82 7.52 0.03 -27.67
N TYR A 83 6.53 0.03 -26.76
CA TYR A 83 5.64 1.16 -26.57
C TYR A 83 6.40 2.42 -26.11
N PHE A 84 7.30 2.28 -25.13
CA PHE A 84 8.07 3.37 -24.55
C PHE A 84 9.47 3.56 -25.16
N LYS A 85 9.79 2.93 -26.29
CA LYS A 85 11.14 2.95 -26.88
C LYS A 85 11.69 4.33 -27.20
N ASN A 86 10.80 5.29 -27.46
CA ASN A 86 11.15 6.67 -27.77
C ASN A 86 10.92 7.63 -26.58
N ASP A 87 10.50 7.10 -25.45
CA ASP A 87 10.17 7.92 -24.29
C ASP A 87 11.32 7.94 -23.28
N THR A 88 11.46 9.06 -22.62
CA THR A 88 12.26 9.24 -21.41
C THR A 88 11.31 9.59 -20.26
N LEU A 89 11.24 8.72 -19.27
CA LEU A 89 10.40 8.90 -18.09
C LEU A 89 11.18 9.69 -17.05
N ALA A 90 10.84 10.95 -16.86
CA ALA A 90 11.48 11.82 -15.88
C ALA A 90 10.67 11.85 -14.58
N LEU A 91 11.15 11.18 -13.54
CA LEU A 91 10.57 11.22 -12.20
C LEU A 91 11.06 12.47 -11.46
N ILE A 92 10.14 13.36 -11.16
CA ILE A 92 10.41 14.57 -10.38
C ILE A 92 10.00 14.32 -8.94
N GLY A 93 11.01 14.18 -8.06
CA GLY A 93 10.84 13.76 -6.67
C GLY A 93 11.17 12.29 -6.44
N TYR A 94 11.92 12.01 -5.37
CA TYR A 94 12.35 10.65 -4.98
C TYR A 94 11.93 10.36 -3.52
N GLY A 95 10.62 10.59 -3.25
CA GLY A 95 9.96 10.17 -2.02
C GLY A 95 9.43 8.74 -2.14
N SER A 96 8.50 8.36 -1.27
CA SER A 96 7.97 6.98 -1.21
C SER A 96 7.52 6.44 -2.58
N GLN A 97 6.70 7.19 -3.32
CA GLN A 97 6.22 6.78 -4.64
C GLN A 97 7.32 6.85 -5.71
N GLY A 98 8.11 7.93 -5.72
CA GLY A 98 9.22 8.09 -6.67
C GLY A 98 10.25 6.97 -6.55
N HIS A 99 10.61 6.58 -5.33
CA HIS A 99 11.47 5.42 -5.07
C HIS A 99 10.86 4.12 -5.60
N GLY A 100 9.64 3.78 -5.17
CA GLY A 100 9.01 2.51 -5.54
C GLY A 100 8.75 2.39 -7.04
N GLN A 101 8.12 3.39 -7.65
CA GLN A 101 7.81 3.40 -9.06
C GLN A 101 9.06 3.50 -9.94
N GLY A 102 10.00 4.37 -9.58
CA GLY A 102 11.24 4.55 -10.33
C GLY A 102 12.06 3.27 -10.46
N LEU A 103 12.22 2.56 -9.36
CA LEU A 103 12.93 1.27 -9.36
C LEU A 103 12.19 0.20 -10.16
N ASN A 104 10.85 0.14 -10.09
CA ASN A 104 10.06 -0.81 -10.86
C ASN A 104 10.15 -0.55 -12.37
N LEU A 105 10.05 0.71 -12.78
CA LEU A 105 10.20 1.12 -14.18
C LEU A 105 11.60 0.78 -14.72
N ARG A 106 12.65 1.02 -13.92
CA ARG A 106 14.03 0.65 -14.26
C ARG A 106 14.20 -0.86 -14.40
N ASP A 107 13.66 -1.65 -13.48
CA ASP A 107 13.75 -3.12 -13.52
C ASP A 107 12.96 -3.69 -14.71
N ASN A 108 11.91 -3.02 -15.17
CA ASN A 108 11.22 -3.34 -16.43
C ASN A 108 12.03 -2.96 -17.67
N GLY A 109 13.15 -2.24 -17.53
CA GLY A 109 14.08 -1.89 -18.61
C GLY A 109 13.75 -0.61 -19.36
N LEU A 110 12.88 0.23 -18.80
CA LEU A 110 12.51 1.50 -19.41
C LEU A 110 13.61 2.57 -19.22
N ASN A 111 13.61 3.55 -20.09
CA ASN A 111 14.52 4.70 -19.99
C ASN A 111 14.01 5.70 -18.95
N VAL A 112 14.54 5.61 -17.74
CA VAL A 112 14.11 6.39 -16.57
C VAL A 112 15.22 7.29 -16.09
N ILE A 113 14.88 8.54 -15.78
CA ILE A 113 15.76 9.51 -15.15
C ILE A 113 15.08 10.11 -13.91
N ILE A 114 15.87 10.47 -12.92
CA ILE A 114 15.41 11.08 -11.68
C ILE A 114 15.76 12.57 -11.68
N GLY A 115 14.79 13.42 -11.33
CA GLY A 115 14.96 14.85 -11.12
C GLY A 115 14.75 15.23 -9.67
N VAL A 116 15.80 15.61 -8.96
CA VAL A 116 15.76 16.02 -7.54
C VAL A 116 16.78 17.12 -7.26
N ARG A 117 16.64 17.82 -6.14
CA ARG A 117 17.60 18.86 -5.73
C ARG A 117 18.96 18.24 -5.45
N LYS A 118 19.99 18.75 -6.12
CA LYS A 118 21.38 18.31 -5.96
C LYS A 118 21.82 18.33 -4.50
N ASN A 119 22.51 17.30 -4.08
CA ASN A 119 23.03 17.12 -2.73
C ASN A 119 21.97 17.08 -1.60
N GLY A 120 20.67 17.04 -1.94
CA GLY A 120 19.60 16.84 -0.98
C GLY A 120 19.49 15.40 -0.46
N ALA A 121 18.60 15.15 0.51
CA ALA A 121 18.41 13.79 1.04
C ALA A 121 17.96 12.82 -0.05
N SER A 122 16.99 13.20 -0.90
CA SER A 122 16.51 12.37 -2.02
C SER A 122 17.56 12.12 -3.09
N TRP A 123 18.50 13.05 -3.29
CA TRP A 123 19.64 12.84 -4.19
C TRP A 123 20.54 11.72 -3.67
N LYS A 124 20.91 11.79 -2.37
CA LYS A 124 21.77 10.78 -1.73
C LYS A 124 21.10 9.40 -1.70
N GLU A 125 19.79 9.35 -1.44
CA GLU A 125 19.02 8.12 -1.48
C GLU A 125 18.99 7.52 -2.91
N ALA A 126 18.79 8.35 -3.92
CA ALA A 126 18.85 7.92 -5.32
C ALA A 126 20.25 7.37 -5.69
N GLU A 127 21.33 8.01 -5.27
CA GLU A 127 22.70 7.48 -5.48
C GLU A 127 22.90 6.11 -4.82
N GLN A 128 22.38 5.91 -3.60
CA GLN A 128 22.44 4.62 -2.90
C GLN A 128 21.66 3.52 -3.64
N ASP A 129 20.58 3.89 -4.34
CA ASP A 129 19.79 2.97 -5.17
C ASP A 129 20.39 2.76 -6.58
N GLY A 130 21.58 3.31 -6.83
CA GLY A 130 22.33 3.11 -8.07
C GLY A 130 21.91 4.03 -9.22
N TRP A 131 21.28 5.16 -8.93
CA TRP A 131 21.12 6.24 -9.92
C TRP A 131 22.43 7.05 -10.01
N ILE A 132 22.87 7.37 -11.22
CA ILE A 132 24.21 7.91 -11.48
C ILE A 132 24.09 9.38 -11.89
N PRO A 133 24.70 10.33 -11.14
CA PRO A 133 24.76 11.73 -11.52
C PRO A 133 25.28 11.94 -12.94
N GLY A 134 24.60 12.79 -13.71
CA GLY A 134 24.95 13.10 -15.10
C GLY A 134 24.58 12.02 -16.12
N LYS A 135 24.10 10.83 -15.68
CA LYS A 135 23.63 9.75 -16.55
C LYS A 135 22.12 9.57 -16.46
N ASN A 136 21.59 9.31 -15.28
CA ASN A 136 20.17 9.12 -15.02
C ASN A 136 19.70 9.74 -13.69
N LEU A 137 20.52 10.59 -13.08
CA LEU A 137 20.21 11.42 -11.92
C LEU A 137 20.61 12.86 -12.23
N PHE A 138 19.64 13.76 -12.21
CA PHE A 138 19.78 15.15 -12.64
C PHE A 138 19.10 16.11 -11.65
N GLU A 139 19.35 17.39 -11.81
CA GLU A 139 18.53 18.42 -11.20
C GLU A 139 17.15 18.47 -11.88
N VAL A 140 16.16 19.03 -11.19
CA VAL A 140 14.75 18.98 -11.62
C VAL A 140 14.56 19.52 -13.05
N ASP A 141 15.11 20.71 -13.32
CA ASP A 141 14.94 21.38 -14.62
C ASP A 141 15.57 20.57 -15.77
N GLU A 142 16.75 20.00 -15.53
CA GLU A 142 17.42 19.17 -16.51
C GLU A 142 16.63 17.86 -16.78
N ALA A 143 16.09 17.24 -15.73
CA ALA A 143 15.27 16.05 -15.88
C ALA A 143 13.99 16.35 -16.68
N ILE A 144 13.29 17.47 -16.39
CA ILE A 144 12.11 17.88 -17.14
C ILE A 144 12.43 18.15 -18.60
N SER A 145 13.55 18.83 -18.87
CA SER A 145 13.93 19.15 -20.25
C SER A 145 14.18 17.89 -21.10
N ARG A 146 14.75 16.84 -20.50
CA ARG A 146 15.07 15.54 -21.13
C ARG A 146 13.89 14.61 -21.24
N GLY A 147 12.88 14.74 -20.35
CA GLY A 147 11.74 13.84 -20.26
C GLY A 147 10.68 14.11 -21.34
N SER A 148 10.08 13.04 -21.88
CA SER A 148 8.81 13.10 -22.65
C SER A 148 7.59 12.84 -21.76
N ILE A 149 7.75 12.00 -20.72
CA ILE A 149 6.74 11.76 -19.69
C ILE A 149 7.29 12.30 -18.37
N ILE A 150 6.64 13.34 -17.85
CA ILE A 150 7.06 14.00 -16.60
C ILE A 150 6.19 13.48 -15.46
N MET A 151 6.78 12.65 -14.61
CA MET A 151 6.11 12.07 -13.45
C MET A 151 6.29 13.00 -12.26
N ASN A 152 5.29 13.83 -11.97
CA ASN A 152 5.34 14.76 -10.83
C ASN A 152 5.00 14.02 -9.54
N LEU A 153 6.03 13.49 -8.87
CA LEU A 153 5.96 12.70 -7.63
C LEU A 153 6.52 13.46 -6.42
N LEU A 154 6.56 14.78 -6.50
CA LEU A 154 6.81 15.67 -5.36
C LEU A 154 5.64 15.58 -4.37
N SER A 155 5.88 15.94 -3.11
CA SER A 155 4.79 16.16 -2.15
C SER A 155 3.88 17.29 -2.61
N ASP A 156 2.61 17.28 -2.21
CA ASP A 156 1.60 18.24 -2.68
C ASP A 156 2.00 19.70 -2.43
N ALA A 157 2.56 19.99 -1.25
CA ALA A 157 3.09 21.31 -0.95
C ALA A 157 4.25 21.69 -1.87
N ALA A 158 5.18 20.76 -2.14
CA ALA A 158 6.29 21.00 -3.04
C ALA A 158 5.83 21.15 -4.50
N GLN A 159 4.79 20.43 -4.92
CA GLN A 159 4.18 20.63 -6.24
C GLN A 159 3.66 22.06 -6.38
N SER A 160 2.93 22.56 -5.38
CA SER A 160 2.42 23.95 -5.37
C SER A 160 3.56 24.99 -5.39
N GLU A 161 4.57 24.80 -4.57
CA GLU A 161 5.73 25.72 -4.46
C GLU A 161 6.55 25.77 -5.76
N THR A 162 6.81 24.62 -6.38
CA THR A 162 7.70 24.51 -7.55
C THR A 162 6.96 24.67 -8.88
N TRP A 163 5.63 24.69 -8.89
CA TRP A 163 4.84 24.74 -10.10
C TRP A 163 5.17 25.90 -11.05
N PRO A 164 5.42 27.14 -10.57
CA PRO A 164 5.81 28.26 -11.43
C PRO A 164 7.10 28.01 -12.23
N ALA A 165 8.00 27.20 -11.71
CA ALA A 165 9.25 26.81 -12.40
C ALA A 165 9.03 25.61 -13.35
N ILE A 166 8.17 24.65 -12.96
CA ILE A 166 7.92 23.44 -13.74
C ILE A 166 7.04 23.71 -14.95
N LYS A 167 5.93 24.46 -14.77
CA LYS A 167 4.91 24.67 -15.79
C LYS A 167 5.44 25.17 -17.15
N PRO A 168 6.34 26.18 -17.22
CA PRO A 168 6.87 26.67 -18.51
C PRO A 168 7.66 25.61 -19.29
N GLN A 169 8.13 24.57 -18.64
CA GLN A 169 8.93 23.50 -19.25
C GLN A 169 8.06 22.35 -19.79
N LEU A 170 6.77 22.33 -19.44
CA LEU A 170 5.80 21.35 -19.92
C LEU A 170 5.31 21.76 -21.31
N THR A 171 6.12 21.56 -22.31
CA THR A 171 5.86 21.94 -23.69
C THR A 171 5.02 20.91 -24.43
N LYS A 172 4.40 21.30 -25.53
CA LYS A 172 3.61 20.45 -26.43
C LYS A 172 4.35 19.13 -26.75
N GLY A 173 3.65 18.03 -26.68
CA GLY A 173 4.16 16.67 -26.92
C GLY A 173 4.64 15.95 -25.67
N LYS A 174 4.81 16.65 -24.56
CA LYS A 174 5.05 16.00 -23.25
C LYS A 174 3.75 15.44 -22.66
N THR A 175 3.91 14.49 -21.76
CA THR A 175 2.83 13.98 -20.92
C THR A 175 3.13 14.30 -19.46
N LEU A 176 2.17 14.83 -18.75
CA LEU A 176 2.25 15.03 -17.30
C LEU A 176 1.55 13.89 -16.58
N TYR A 177 2.25 13.26 -15.65
CA TYR A 177 1.79 12.13 -14.89
C TYR A 177 1.71 12.47 -13.41
N PHE A 178 0.61 12.07 -12.77
CA PHE A 178 0.40 12.14 -11.33
C PHE A 178 0.15 10.75 -10.75
N SER A 179 0.50 10.54 -9.48
CA SER A 179 0.09 9.36 -8.70
C SER A 179 -1.01 9.65 -7.67
N HIS A 180 -1.47 10.88 -7.61
CA HIS A 180 -2.56 11.36 -6.78
C HIS A 180 -3.19 12.59 -7.42
N GLY A 181 -4.52 12.65 -7.44
CA GLY A 181 -5.27 13.71 -8.13
C GLY A 181 -5.30 15.05 -7.40
N PHE A 182 -4.65 15.19 -6.24
CA PHE A 182 -4.72 16.33 -5.33
C PHE A 182 -4.47 17.68 -6.00
N SER A 183 -3.31 17.85 -6.61
CA SER A 183 -2.88 19.15 -7.11
C SER A 183 -3.77 19.72 -8.21
N PRO A 184 -4.11 19.02 -9.31
CA PRO A 184 -4.95 19.56 -10.37
C PRO A 184 -6.43 19.67 -9.98
N VAL A 185 -6.94 18.82 -9.07
CA VAL A 185 -8.34 18.90 -8.61
C VAL A 185 -8.56 20.13 -7.73
N PHE A 186 -7.65 20.38 -6.80
CA PHE A 186 -7.71 21.55 -5.93
C PHE A 186 -6.86 22.72 -6.43
N LYS A 187 -6.85 22.94 -7.74
CA LYS A 187 -6.02 23.97 -8.40
C LYS A 187 -6.18 25.38 -7.83
N ASP A 188 -7.35 25.70 -7.30
CA ASP A 188 -7.60 27.01 -6.69
C ASP A 188 -6.83 27.23 -5.37
N LEU A 189 -6.49 26.14 -4.68
CA LEU A 189 -5.65 26.12 -3.48
C LEU A 189 -4.19 25.91 -3.83
N THR A 190 -3.88 24.91 -4.65
CA THR A 190 -2.51 24.48 -5.01
C THR A 190 -1.85 25.36 -6.04
N LYS A 191 -2.63 26.10 -6.85
CA LYS A 191 -2.19 26.87 -8.01
C LYS A 191 -1.59 26.02 -9.15
N VAL A 192 -1.80 24.70 -9.11
CA VAL A 192 -1.35 23.76 -10.14
C VAL A 192 -2.40 23.72 -11.27
N ASP A 193 -2.26 24.64 -12.20
CA ASP A 193 -3.06 24.73 -13.42
C ASP A 193 -2.27 24.14 -14.60
N VAL A 194 -2.73 22.99 -15.12
CA VAL A 194 -2.01 22.25 -16.17
C VAL A 194 -2.06 22.95 -17.53
N PRO A 195 -0.98 22.90 -18.36
CA PRO A 195 -1.00 23.38 -19.74
C PRO A 195 -2.07 22.67 -20.58
N LYS A 196 -2.69 23.38 -21.55
CA LYS A 196 -3.80 22.85 -22.35
C LYS A 196 -3.39 21.97 -23.53
N ASP A 197 -2.11 21.90 -23.85
CA ASP A 197 -1.55 21.30 -25.06
C ASP A 197 -0.73 20.03 -24.81
N ILE A 198 -0.89 19.42 -23.63
CA ILE A 198 -0.23 18.18 -23.22
C ILE A 198 -1.25 17.15 -22.72
N ASP A 199 -0.90 15.86 -22.77
CA ASP A 199 -1.67 14.83 -22.06
C ASP A 199 -1.44 14.93 -20.56
N VAL A 200 -2.50 14.70 -19.77
CA VAL A 200 -2.42 14.64 -18.31
C VAL A 200 -3.10 13.38 -17.81
N ILE A 201 -2.32 12.50 -17.18
CA ILE A 201 -2.74 11.17 -16.76
C ILE A 201 -2.46 10.93 -15.28
N LEU A 202 -3.18 9.98 -14.71
CA LEU A 202 -3.00 9.52 -13.35
C LEU A 202 -2.85 8.00 -13.32
N VAL A 203 -1.89 7.53 -12.53
CA VAL A 203 -1.81 6.15 -12.05
C VAL A 203 -1.58 6.19 -10.55
N ALA A 204 -2.57 5.80 -9.77
CA ALA A 204 -2.55 5.86 -8.33
C ALA A 204 -2.53 4.43 -7.71
N PRO A 205 -1.34 3.90 -7.36
CA PRO A 205 -1.22 2.64 -6.64
C PRO A 205 -1.88 2.73 -5.26
N LYS A 206 -2.71 1.74 -4.92
CA LYS A 206 -3.43 1.71 -3.63
C LYS A 206 -2.55 1.11 -2.53
N GLY A 207 -1.48 1.84 -2.21
CA GLY A 207 -0.51 1.50 -1.16
C GLY A 207 0.74 2.36 -1.18
N SER A 208 1.55 2.25 -0.13
CA SER A 208 2.79 3.02 -0.01
C SER A 208 3.78 2.62 -1.11
N GLY A 209 4.66 3.54 -1.51
CA GLY A 209 5.69 3.25 -2.51
C GLY A 209 6.62 2.10 -2.11
N ARG A 210 6.87 1.92 -0.81
CA ARG A 210 7.62 0.75 -0.30
C ARG A 210 6.88 -0.56 -0.59
N THR A 211 5.57 -0.59 -0.38
CA THR A 211 4.75 -1.77 -0.67
C THR A 211 4.61 -1.99 -2.19
N VAL A 212 4.50 -0.91 -2.98
CA VAL A 212 4.57 -0.99 -4.46
C VAL A 212 5.86 -1.70 -4.89
N ARG A 213 6.99 -1.35 -4.28
CA ARG A 213 8.30 -1.95 -4.58
C ARG A 213 8.41 -3.41 -4.10
N SER A 214 8.04 -3.70 -2.85
CA SER A 214 8.20 -5.05 -2.30
C SER A 214 7.34 -6.08 -3.03
N LEU A 215 6.07 -5.77 -3.27
CA LEU A 215 5.17 -6.67 -3.99
C LEU A 215 5.57 -6.88 -5.45
N PHE A 216 6.11 -5.84 -6.11
CA PHE A 216 6.67 -6.00 -7.46
C PHE A 216 7.83 -7.01 -7.47
N ARG A 217 8.75 -6.93 -6.52
CA ARG A 217 9.87 -7.86 -6.39
C ARG A 217 9.44 -9.30 -6.09
N GLU A 218 8.30 -9.48 -5.46
CA GLU A 218 7.68 -10.78 -5.20
C GLU A 218 6.92 -11.34 -6.42
N GLY A 219 6.94 -10.65 -7.57
CA GLY A 219 6.14 -11.02 -8.74
C GLY A 219 4.64 -10.71 -8.62
N ARG A 220 4.25 -10.07 -7.53
CA ARG A 220 2.91 -9.56 -7.22
C ARG A 220 2.75 -8.12 -7.69
N GLY A 221 1.71 -7.43 -7.25
CA GLY A 221 1.53 -6.00 -7.53
C GLY A 221 0.39 -5.43 -6.70
N ILE A 222 0.46 -4.14 -6.43
CA ILE A 222 -0.65 -3.38 -5.84
C ILE A 222 -1.61 -2.96 -6.95
N ASN A 223 -2.91 -3.06 -6.69
CA ASN A 223 -3.91 -2.55 -7.62
C ASN A 223 -3.80 -1.04 -7.72
N SER A 224 -4.03 -0.50 -8.92
CA SER A 224 -3.97 0.94 -9.14
C SER A 224 -5.20 1.43 -9.87
N SER A 225 -5.68 2.61 -9.51
CA SER A 225 -6.62 3.35 -10.34
C SER A 225 -5.88 4.13 -11.42
N ILE A 226 -6.52 4.27 -12.57
CA ILE A 226 -6.05 5.13 -13.67
C ILE A 226 -7.11 6.15 -14.01
N ALA A 227 -6.66 7.33 -14.43
CA ALA A 227 -7.56 8.38 -14.92
C ALA A 227 -6.87 9.26 -15.98
N VAL A 228 -7.68 9.85 -16.82
CA VAL A 228 -7.27 10.87 -17.79
C VAL A 228 -7.89 12.19 -17.38
N PHE A 229 -7.05 13.20 -17.11
CA PHE A 229 -7.50 14.55 -16.86
C PHE A 229 -7.65 15.33 -18.18
N GLN A 230 -6.69 15.12 -19.09
CA GLN A 230 -6.64 15.78 -20.39
C GLN A 230 -6.03 14.84 -21.43
N ASP A 231 -6.70 14.70 -22.56
CA ASP A 231 -6.25 13.90 -23.71
C ASP A 231 -6.17 14.78 -24.96
N VAL A 232 -4.97 15.20 -25.30
CA VAL A 232 -4.69 16.04 -26.49
C VAL A 232 -4.31 15.17 -27.68
N THR A 233 -3.71 14.01 -27.41
CA THR A 233 -3.20 13.11 -28.45
C THR A 233 -4.19 12.03 -28.88
N GLY A 234 -5.28 11.82 -28.15
CA GLY A 234 -6.18 10.67 -28.29
C GLY A 234 -5.59 9.36 -27.79
N LYS A 235 -4.46 9.40 -27.06
CA LYS A 235 -3.73 8.23 -26.55
C LYS A 235 -3.48 8.25 -25.05
N ALA A 236 -4.02 9.23 -24.34
CA ALA A 236 -3.75 9.40 -22.91
C ALA A 236 -4.22 8.19 -22.08
N LYS A 237 -5.37 7.59 -22.41
CA LYS A 237 -5.87 6.38 -21.74
C LYS A 237 -4.93 5.19 -21.94
N GLU A 238 -4.51 4.90 -23.16
CA GLU A 238 -3.58 3.81 -23.45
C GLU A 238 -2.26 4.02 -22.71
N LYS A 239 -1.77 5.25 -22.68
CA LYS A 239 -0.54 5.62 -21.95
C LYS A 239 -0.69 5.42 -20.44
N ALA A 240 -1.83 5.78 -19.85
CA ALA A 240 -2.12 5.55 -18.44
C ALA A 240 -2.13 4.04 -18.10
N ILE A 241 -2.73 3.21 -18.96
CA ILE A 241 -2.72 1.75 -18.81
C ILE A 241 -1.29 1.21 -18.90
N ALA A 242 -0.53 1.57 -19.93
CA ALA A 242 0.85 1.14 -20.12
C ALA A 242 1.74 1.55 -18.93
N MET A 243 1.61 2.80 -18.45
CA MET A 243 2.32 3.29 -17.28
C MET A 243 1.91 2.53 -16.01
N GLY A 244 0.63 2.25 -15.82
CA GLY A 244 0.13 1.48 -14.68
C GLY A 244 0.73 0.08 -14.62
N VAL A 245 0.83 -0.60 -15.75
CA VAL A 245 1.52 -1.90 -15.82
C VAL A 245 3.02 -1.74 -15.59
N ALA A 246 3.64 -0.72 -16.19
CA ALA A 246 5.08 -0.48 -16.09
C ALA A 246 5.55 -0.17 -14.66
N VAL A 247 4.76 0.53 -13.85
CA VAL A 247 5.05 0.76 -12.42
C VAL A 247 4.82 -0.48 -11.55
N GLY A 248 4.26 -1.56 -12.13
CA GLY A 248 4.13 -2.85 -11.47
C GLY A 248 2.79 -3.10 -10.79
N SER A 249 1.71 -2.48 -11.24
CA SER A 249 0.37 -2.70 -10.68
C SER A 249 -0.11 -4.15 -10.82
N GLY A 250 -0.95 -4.60 -9.90
CA GLY A 250 -1.59 -5.91 -9.92
C GLY A 250 -2.65 -5.97 -11.03
N TYR A 251 -3.69 -5.16 -10.91
CA TYR A 251 -4.61 -4.83 -11.99
C TYR A 251 -4.93 -3.32 -11.94
N LEU A 252 -5.48 -2.81 -13.04
CA LEU A 252 -5.86 -1.41 -13.18
C LEU A 252 -7.37 -1.29 -13.35
N TYR A 253 -7.95 -0.24 -12.79
CA TYR A 253 -9.36 0.14 -12.97
C TYR A 253 -9.49 1.63 -13.20
N GLU A 254 -10.53 2.03 -13.91
CA GLU A 254 -10.73 3.42 -14.26
C GLU A 254 -11.41 4.22 -13.16
N THR A 255 -11.02 5.48 -13.05
CA THR A 255 -11.64 6.47 -12.16
C THR A 255 -11.56 7.85 -12.80
N THR A 256 -11.91 8.91 -12.06
CA THR A 256 -11.59 10.30 -12.40
C THR A 256 -10.62 10.88 -11.40
N PHE A 257 -9.95 11.98 -11.73
CA PHE A 257 -9.07 12.67 -10.79
C PHE A 257 -9.80 13.06 -9.50
N GLU A 258 -11.03 13.56 -9.61
CA GLU A 258 -11.86 13.95 -8.46
C GLU A 258 -12.22 12.76 -7.57
N LYS A 259 -12.71 11.67 -8.18
CA LYS A 259 -13.08 10.46 -7.43
C LYS A 259 -11.86 9.83 -6.76
N GLU A 260 -10.72 9.84 -7.44
CA GLU A 260 -9.48 9.32 -6.89
C GLU A 260 -9.08 10.10 -5.65
N VAL A 261 -8.94 11.44 -5.74
CA VAL A 261 -8.49 12.25 -4.61
C VAL A 261 -9.47 12.21 -3.45
N TYR A 262 -10.77 12.20 -3.72
CA TYR A 262 -11.77 12.14 -2.64
C TYR A 262 -11.72 10.79 -1.92
N SER A 263 -11.65 9.68 -2.64
CA SER A 263 -11.58 8.35 -2.03
C SER A 263 -10.26 8.09 -1.32
N ASP A 264 -9.16 8.60 -1.84
CA ASP A 264 -7.82 8.42 -1.27
C ASP A 264 -7.67 9.21 0.04
N LEU A 265 -7.93 10.52 0.03
CA LEU A 265 -7.90 11.34 1.24
C LEU A 265 -8.88 10.85 2.31
N TYR A 266 -10.06 10.41 1.90
CA TYR A 266 -11.06 9.82 2.79
C TYR A 266 -10.57 8.50 3.40
N GLY A 267 -10.01 7.61 2.58
CA GLY A 267 -9.50 6.32 3.03
C GLY A 267 -8.36 6.45 4.04
N GLU A 268 -7.39 7.34 3.76
CA GLU A 268 -6.25 7.60 4.65
C GLU A 268 -6.67 8.10 6.04
N ARG A 269 -7.62 9.04 6.09
CA ARG A 269 -8.14 9.59 7.34
C ARG A 269 -9.10 8.66 8.04
N GLY A 270 -9.76 7.80 7.26
CA GLY A 270 -10.66 6.76 7.75
C GLY A 270 -9.91 5.50 8.18
N CYS A 271 -10.36 4.34 7.69
CA CYS A 271 -9.92 3.03 8.17
C CYS A 271 -8.48 2.65 7.79
N LEU A 272 -7.79 3.37 6.88
CA LEU A 272 -6.42 3.03 6.52
C LEU A 272 -5.40 3.48 7.59
N MET A 273 -5.58 4.66 8.19
CA MET A 273 -4.68 5.21 9.20
C MET A 273 -5.41 5.92 10.34
N GLY A 274 -6.11 7.04 10.08
CA GLY A 274 -6.68 7.87 11.14
C GLY A 274 -7.73 7.16 11.98
N GLY A 275 -8.73 6.58 11.32
CA GLY A 275 -9.83 5.88 11.99
C GLY A 275 -9.36 4.61 12.70
N ILE A 276 -8.46 3.82 12.09
CA ILE A 276 -7.92 2.62 12.74
C ILE A 276 -7.07 2.96 13.97
N HIS A 277 -6.27 4.03 13.89
CA HIS A 277 -5.51 4.51 15.05
C HIS A 277 -6.43 4.95 16.20
N GLY A 278 -7.46 5.74 15.90
CA GLY A 278 -8.47 6.15 16.90
C GLY A 278 -9.21 4.97 17.53
N MET A 279 -9.53 3.94 16.73
CA MET A 279 -10.18 2.72 17.22
C MET A 279 -9.28 1.93 18.18
N PHE A 280 -8.00 1.78 17.85
CA PHE A 280 -7.02 1.13 18.72
C PHE A 280 -6.87 1.88 20.04
N LEU A 281 -6.75 3.21 19.99
CA LEU A 281 -6.63 4.04 21.19
C LEU A 281 -7.86 3.88 22.08
N ALA A 282 -9.06 4.07 21.55
CA ALA A 282 -10.29 4.01 22.33
C ALA A 282 -10.47 2.64 23.00
N GLN A 283 -10.23 1.55 22.29
CA GLN A 283 -10.38 0.21 22.85
C GLN A 283 -9.31 -0.08 23.90
N TYR A 284 -8.06 0.31 23.64
CA TYR A 284 -6.96 0.17 24.58
C TYR A 284 -7.23 0.94 25.88
N GLU A 285 -7.64 2.20 25.80
CA GLU A 285 -7.94 3.05 26.95
C GLU A 285 -9.04 2.44 27.84
N VAL A 286 -10.12 1.96 27.23
CA VAL A 286 -11.19 1.29 27.99
C VAL A 286 -10.68 0.05 28.74
N LEU A 287 -9.83 -0.77 28.15
CA LEU A 287 -9.24 -1.92 28.84
C LEU A 287 -8.34 -1.46 30.01
N ARG A 288 -7.54 -0.42 29.80
CA ARG A 288 -6.68 0.15 30.84
C ARG A 288 -7.50 0.72 32.02
N GLU A 289 -8.57 1.43 31.73
CA GLU A 289 -9.51 1.96 32.75
C GLU A 289 -10.20 0.84 33.55
N ARG A 290 -10.39 -0.33 32.93
CA ARG A 290 -10.96 -1.52 33.58
C ARG A 290 -9.96 -2.39 34.31
N GLY A 291 -8.67 -1.98 34.36
CA GLY A 291 -7.63 -2.61 35.16
C GLY A 291 -6.78 -3.65 34.43
N HIS A 292 -6.96 -3.84 33.13
CA HIS A 292 -6.08 -4.70 32.33
C HIS A 292 -4.67 -4.13 32.25
N SER A 293 -3.66 -4.99 32.24
CA SER A 293 -2.27 -4.56 32.10
C SER A 293 -1.98 -3.95 30.72
N PRO A 294 -0.96 -3.09 30.57
CA PRO A 294 -0.60 -2.53 29.24
C PRO A 294 -0.30 -3.61 28.20
N SER A 295 0.34 -4.70 28.61
CA SER A 295 0.66 -5.82 27.73
C SER A 295 -0.62 -6.54 27.26
N GLU A 296 -1.52 -6.87 28.20
CA GLU A 296 -2.80 -7.50 27.89
C GLU A 296 -3.65 -6.63 26.98
N ALA A 297 -3.84 -5.35 27.32
CA ALA A 297 -4.61 -4.41 26.52
C ALA A 297 -4.05 -4.28 25.11
N PHE A 298 -2.72 -4.24 24.93
CA PHE A 298 -2.09 -4.17 23.60
C PHE A 298 -2.29 -5.45 22.79
N ASN A 299 -2.12 -6.61 23.41
CA ASN A 299 -2.31 -7.89 22.72
C ASN A 299 -3.75 -8.06 22.22
N GLU A 300 -4.75 -7.73 23.06
CA GLU A 300 -6.16 -7.89 22.73
C GLU A 300 -6.72 -6.83 21.75
N THR A 301 -6.01 -5.74 21.53
CA THR A 301 -6.49 -4.66 20.66
C THR A 301 -5.69 -4.55 19.36
N VAL A 302 -4.37 -4.51 19.44
CA VAL A 302 -3.50 -4.20 18.30
C VAL A 302 -2.79 -5.43 17.76
N GLU A 303 -2.15 -6.20 18.66
CA GLU A 303 -1.26 -7.29 18.24
C GLU A 303 -2.04 -8.39 17.52
N GLU A 304 -3.11 -8.90 18.14
CA GLU A 304 -3.94 -9.95 17.54
C GLU A 304 -4.60 -9.49 16.24
N ALA A 305 -5.09 -8.24 16.22
CA ALA A 305 -5.71 -7.69 15.03
C ALA A 305 -4.72 -7.62 13.86
N THR A 306 -3.54 -7.04 14.06
CA THR A 306 -2.60 -6.74 12.98
C THR A 306 -1.73 -7.92 12.56
N GLN A 307 -1.38 -8.79 13.50
CA GLN A 307 -0.53 -9.94 13.23
C GLN A 307 -1.32 -11.17 12.75
N SER A 308 -2.55 -11.34 13.23
CA SER A 308 -3.36 -12.54 12.98
C SER A 308 -4.58 -12.28 12.11
N LEU A 309 -5.52 -11.42 12.54
CA LEU A 309 -6.85 -11.37 11.95
C LEU A 309 -6.92 -10.54 10.65
N TYR A 310 -6.30 -9.37 10.60
CA TYR A 310 -6.35 -8.52 9.39
C TYR A 310 -5.70 -9.15 8.16
N PRO A 311 -4.56 -9.88 8.26
CA PRO A 311 -4.04 -10.65 7.15
C PRO A 311 -5.01 -11.70 6.60
N LEU A 312 -5.78 -12.35 7.48
CA LEU A 312 -6.81 -13.33 7.09
C LEU A 312 -7.98 -12.68 6.36
N ILE A 313 -8.43 -11.51 6.82
CA ILE A 313 -9.47 -10.72 6.15
C ILE A 313 -9.00 -10.34 4.74
N GLY A 314 -7.77 -9.85 4.63
CA GLY A 314 -7.17 -9.47 3.34
C GLY A 314 -7.03 -10.62 2.35
N ALA A 315 -6.74 -11.82 2.85
CA ALA A 315 -6.54 -13.00 2.02
C ALA A 315 -7.85 -13.70 1.61
N ASN A 316 -8.86 -13.73 2.50
CA ASN A 316 -9.99 -14.63 2.35
C ASN A 316 -11.37 -13.97 2.51
N GLY A 317 -11.42 -12.72 3.00
CA GLY A 317 -12.66 -12.02 3.29
C GLY A 317 -13.13 -12.16 4.76
N MET A 318 -14.14 -11.36 5.12
CA MET A 318 -14.64 -11.26 6.49
C MET A 318 -15.41 -12.51 6.93
N ASP A 319 -16.21 -13.10 6.05
CA ASP A 319 -16.98 -14.32 6.30
C ASP A 319 -16.06 -15.51 6.59
N TRP A 320 -14.96 -15.64 5.85
CA TRP A 320 -13.97 -16.67 6.10
C TRP A 320 -13.30 -16.47 7.46
N MET A 321 -12.88 -15.23 7.78
CA MET A 321 -12.29 -14.93 9.08
C MET A 321 -13.25 -15.28 10.22
N TYR A 322 -14.53 -14.93 10.12
CA TYR A 322 -15.55 -15.33 11.09
C TYR A 322 -15.68 -16.84 11.22
N SER A 323 -15.61 -17.58 10.11
CA SER A 323 -15.71 -19.04 10.14
C SER A 323 -14.48 -19.70 10.77
N ALA A 324 -13.31 -19.07 10.71
CA ALA A 324 -12.07 -19.54 11.33
C ALA A 324 -11.99 -19.29 12.84
N CYS A 325 -12.84 -18.40 13.38
CA CYS A 325 -12.86 -18.07 14.81
C CYS A 325 -13.84 -18.98 15.59
N SER A 326 -13.73 -18.94 16.94
CA SER A 326 -14.65 -19.63 17.82
C SER A 326 -16.10 -19.15 17.64
N THR A 327 -17.06 -20.02 17.95
CA THR A 327 -18.51 -19.66 17.86
C THR A 327 -18.85 -18.47 18.76
N THR A 328 -18.22 -18.36 19.91
CA THR A 328 -18.41 -17.25 20.86
C THR A 328 -17.88 -15.93 20.27
N ALA A 329 -16.65 -15.93 19.77
CA ALA A 329 -16.06 -14.73 19.13
C ALA A 329 -16.89 -14.26 17.94
N ARG A 330 -17.23 -15.19 17.04
CA ARG A 330 -18.09 -14.91 15.87
C ARG A 330 -19.42 -14.30 16.27
N ARG A 331 -20.12 -14.88 17.26
CA ARG A 331 -21.45 -14.40 17.68
C ARG A 331 -21.35 -12.98 18.23
N GLY A 332 -20.39 -12.75 19.13
CA GLY A 332 -20.17 -11.42 19.71
C GLY A 332 -19.82 -10.37 18.67
N ALA A 333 -18.93 -10.68 17.74
CA ALA A 333 -18.55 -9.76 16.67
C ALA A 333 -19.75 -9.40 15.76
N ILE A 334 -20.58 -10.38 15.37
CA ILE A 334 -21.80 -10.13 14.56
C ILE A 334 -22.80 -9.27 15.32
N ASP A 335 -22.96 -9.46 16.63
CA ASP A 335 -23.90 -8.68 17.44
C ASP A 335 -23.45 -7.21 17.60
N TRP A 336 -22.16 -6.95 17.60
CA TRP A 336 -21.63 -5.60 17.82
C TRP A 336 -21.33 -4.82 16.53
N GLN A 337 -21.14 -5.48 15.38
CA GLN A 337 -20.80 -4.80 14.12
C GLN A 337 -21.78 -3.68 13.76
N GLY A 338 -23.09 -3.90 13.99
CA GLY A 338 -24.11 -2.88 13.69
C GLY A 338 -23.95 -1.62 14.51
N LYS A 339 -23.66 -1.76 15.81
CA LYS A 339 -23.44 -0.63 16.70
C LYS A 339 -22.23 0.20 16.28
N PHE A 340 -21.12 -0.45 15.92
CA PHE A 340 -19.95 0.26 15.38
C PHE A 340 -20.24 0.96 14.06
N LYS A 341 -20.93 0.29 13.14
CA LYS A 341 -21.34 0.90 11.86
C LYS A 341 -22.18 2.15 12.10
N ASP A 342 -23.16 2.08 12.98
CA ASP A 342 -24.09 3.19 13.25
C ASP A 342 -23.38 4.37 13.93
N ALA A 343 -22.43 4.09 14.84
CA ALA A 343 -21.63 5.12 15.50
C ALA A 343 -20.64 5.80 14.54
N LEU A 344 -20.02 5.04 13.63
CA LEU A 344 -18.97 5.54 12.74
C LEU A 344 -19.51 6.21 11.48
N LYS A 345 -20.69 5.80 10.97
CA LYS A 345 -21.23 6.33 9.71
C LYS A 345 -21.42 7.85 9.69
N PRO A 346 -21.91 8.51 10.73
CA PRO A 346 -21.95 9.98 10.78
C PRO A 346 -20.55 10.61 10.67
N VAL A 347 -19.57 10.12 11.42
CA VAL A 347 -18.17 10.59 11.37
C VAL A 347 -17.59 10.44 9.97
N PHE A 348 -17.87 9.33 9.29
CA PHE A 348 -17.42 9.12 7.92
C PHE A 348 -18.11 10.04 6.90
N ASN A 349 -19.37 10.41 7.11
CA ASN A 349 -20.04 11.42 6.29
C ASN A 349 -19.38 12.80 6.45
N ASP A 350 -19.16 13.22 7.69
CA ASP A 350 -18.50 14.51 8.00
C ASP A 350 -17.10 14.57 7.41
N LEU A 351 -16.34 13.45 7.50
CA LEU A 351 -15.02 13.33 6.89
C LEU A 351 -15.08 13.46 5.37
N TYR A 352 -16.01 12.77 4.71
CA TYR A 352 -16.13 12.83 3.26
C TYR A 352 -16.48 14.26 2.78
N ASP A 353 -17.38 14.94 3.47
CA ASP A 353 -17.75 16.32 3.18
C ASP A 353 -16.58 17.29 3.40
N SER A 354 -15.79 17.09 4.48
CA SER A 354 -14.57 17.85 4.75
C SER A 354 -13.49 17.65 3.66
N VAL A 355 -13.35 16.44 3.15
CA VAL A 355 -12.46 16.16 2.01
C VAL A 355 -12.97 16.85 0.75
N LYS A 356 -14.25 16.65 0.40
CA LYS A 356 -14.84 17.13 -0.84
C LYS A 356 -14.85 18.65 -0.95
N ASN A 357 -15.09 19.35 0.15
CA ASN A 357 -15.11 20.81 0.18
C ASN A 357 -13.72 21.48 0.24
N GLY A 358 -12.64 20.68 0.26
CA GLY A 358 -11.26 21.16 0.27
C GLY A 358 -10.71 21.57 1.65
N THR A 359 -11.46 21.39 2.73
CA THR A 359 -10.98 21.69 4.09
C THR A 359 -9.73 20.89 4.43
N GLU A 360 -9.72 19.60 4.14
CA GLU A 360 -8.57 18.73 4.40
C GLU A 360 -7.36 19.07 3.52
N THR A 361 -7.59 19.45 2.27
CA THR A 361 -6.57 19.95 1.35
C THR A 361 -5.91 21.21 1.89
N LYS A 362 -6.72 22.18 2.32
CA LYS A 362 -6.23 23.43 2.90
C LYS A 362 -5.36 23.19 4.14
N ARG A 363 -5.82 22.35 5.06
CA ARG A 363 -5.07 21.98 6.27
C ARG A 363 -3.72 21.35 5.94
N SER A 364 -3.69 20.41 4.99
CA SER A 364 -2.46 19.74 4.55
C SER A 364 -1.46 20.74 3.95
N LEU A 365 -1.91 21.64 3.07
CA LEU A 365 -1.05 22.65 2.47
C LEU A 365 -0.51 23.64 3.52
N GLU A 366 -1.38 24.16 4.40
CA GLU A 366 -0.98 25.08 5.46
C GLU A 366 0.05 24.48 6.41
N TYR A 367 -0.11 23.19 6.77
CA TYR A 367 0.83 22.51 7.64
C TYR A 367 2.17 22.24 6.94
N ASN A 368 2.13 21.65 5.74
CA ASN A 368 3.32 21.19 5.05
C ASN A 368 4.16 22.30 4.41
N SER A 369 3.61 23.51 4.22
CA SER A 369 4.32 24.69 3.73
C SER A 369 5.09 25.47 4.80
N GLN A 370 4.94 25.11 6.07
CA GLN A 370 5.64 25.78 7.16
C GLN A 370 7.14 25.50 7.12
N LYS A 371 7.97 26.51 7.41
CA LYS A 371 9.44 26.37 7.40
C LYS A 371 9.96 25.35 8.41
N ASP A 372 9.26 25.20 9.54
CA ASP A 372 9.55 24.26 10.63
C ASP A 372 8.76 22.94 10.54
N TYR A 373 8.08 22.69 9.42
CA TYR A 373 7.24 21.49 9.20
C TYR A 373 7.92 20.19 9.65
N ARG A 374 9.21 20.00 9.30
CA ARG A 374 9.92 18.74 9.66
C ARG A 374 10.12 18.60 11.17
N GLN A 375 10.36 19.69 11.87
CA GLN A 375 10.50 19.69 13.33
C GLN A 375 9.16 19.39 14.01
N LYS A 376 8.08 20.00 13.52
CA LYS A 376 6.71 19.74 14.00
C LYS A 376 6.31 18.29 13.76
N PHE A 377 6.55 17.78 12.57
CA PHE A 377 6.28 16.38 12.24
C PHE A 377 7.05 15.42 13.16
N GLU A 378 8.34 15.65 13.40
CA GLU A 378 9.13 14.79 14.29
C GLU A 378 8.60 14.86 15.72
N LYS A 379 8.19 16.03 16.18
CA LYS A 379 7.55 16.18 17.49
C LYS A 379 6.24 15.39 17.60
N GLU A 380 5.39 15.44 16.59
CA GLU A 380 4.16 14.63 16.54
C GLU A 380 4.47 13.13 16.56
N MET A 381 5.50 12.69 15.83
CA MET A 381 5.93 11.28 15.86
C MET A 381 6.51 10.87 17.22
N GLU A 382 7.20 11.78 17.91
CA GLU A 382 7.64 11.56 19.30
C GLU A 382 6.46 11.44 20.26
N ASP A 383 5.48 12.31 20.15
CA ASP A 383 4.27 12.27 20.98
C ASP A 383 3.51 10.95 20.77
N ILE A 384 3.35 10.49 19.52
CA ILE A 384 2.77 9.18 19.23
C ILE A 384 3.62 8.05 19.83
N ARG A 385 4.94 8.04 19.65
CA ARG A 385 5.84 7.04 20.24
C ARG A 385 5.78 7.06 21.78
N GLY A 386 5.50 8.22 22.36
CA GLY A 386 5.35 8.43 23.80
C GLY A 386 4.04 7.92 24.40
N MET A 387 3.01 7.64 23.60
CA MET A 387 1.75 7.09 24.09
C MET A 387 1.95 5.71 24.72
N GLU A 388 1.22 5.42 25.81
CA GLU A 388 1.35 4.15 26.54
C GLU A 388 1.15 2.94 25.63
N ILE A 389 0.12 2.96 24.80
CA ILE A 389 -0.17 1.87 23.84
C ILE A 389 1.03 1.56 22.94
N TRP A 390 1.72 2.57 22.40
CA TRP A 390 2.85 2.35 21.49
C TRP A 390 4.13 1.98 22.19
N ARG A 391 4.33 2.40 23.46
CA ARG A 391 5.41 1.92 24.33
C ARG A 391 5.20 0.46 24.70
N ALA A 392 3.97 0.07 25.09
CA ALA A 392 3.60 -1.31 25.34
C ALA A 392 3.82 -2.18 24.09
N GLY A 393 3.38 -1.69 22.94
CA GLY A 393 3.56 -2.36 21.65
C GLY A 393 5.03 -2.55 21.25
N LYS A 394 5.91 -1.59 21.57
CA LYS A 394 7.34 -1.76 21.35
C LYS A 394 7.89 -2.93 22.16
N ALA A 395 7.49 -3.05 23.42
CA ALA A 395 7.90 -4.17 24.29
C ALA A 395 7.33 -5.51 23.79
N VAL A 396 6.04 -5.57 23.42
CA VAL A 396 5.42 -6.79 22.88
C VAL A 396 6.15 -7.25 21.62
N ARG A 397 6.37 -6.36 20.65
CA ARG A 397 7.06 -6.70 19.39
C ARG A 397 8.51 -7.16 19.60
N SER A 398 9.22 -6.64 20.62
CA SER A 398 10.58 -7.11 20.93
C SER A 398 10.64 -8.53 21.46
N LEU A 399 9.51 -9.09 21.91
CA LEU A 399 9.42 -10.47 22.40
C LEU A 399 9.03 -11.47 21.31
N ARG A 400 8.75 -11.02 20.10
CA ARG A 400 8.46 -11.93 19.00
C ARG A 400 9.71 -12.72 18.61
N PRO A 401 9.59 -14.04 18.34
CA PRO A 401 10.74 -14.91 18.04
C PRO A 401 11.59 -14.40 16.86
N GLU A 402 10.98 -13.81 15.85
CA GLU A 402 11.67 -13.26 14.67
C GLU A 402 12.49 -11.99 14.96
N ASN A 403 12.33 -11.39 16.13
CA ASN A 403 13.06 -10.20 16.57
C ASN A 403 14.10 -10.48 17.67
N ASN A 404 14.29 -11.76 18.06
CA ASN A 404 15.23 -12.21 19.09
C ASN A 404 16.46 -12.91 18.49
#